data_3a43c81d32a073d6791e2cb2d4eb3f72
#
_entry.id   3a43c81d32a073d6791e2cb2d4eb3f72
#
_cell.length_a   1.000
_cell.length_b   1.000
_cell.length_c   1.000
_cell.angle_alpha   90.00
_cell.angle_beta   90.00
_cell.angle_gamma   90.00
#
_symmetry.space_group_name_H-M   'P 1'
#
loop_
_entity.id
_entity.type
_entity.pdbx_description
1 polymer ?
#
loop_
_entity_poly.entity_id
_entity_poly.type
_entity_poly.pdbx_seq_one_letter_code
_entity_poly.pdbx_strand_id
1 'polypeptide(L)'
;RGIVWSCPAHYYANFSNWAANCWGINVLVEMESLNFTKPLETEDKEEAMRDLARLYERMVMRRHTNGGYQNVVDELWRQCEAWNANFVIMYQHVACKNMATVQGILDEQGRERGLHMIWVEHDLMDPRTVSRSSMRAKVTEYMRTVIGASPVDPSLLEFEDDSCM
;
A
#
# COMPACT_ATOMS: atom_id res chain seq x y z
N ARG A 1 -4.06 -12.53 4.01
CA ARG A 1 -2.71 -12.15 3.58
C ARG A 1 -2.83 -10.95 2.69
N GLY A 2 -2.22 -9.84 3.08
CA GLY A 2 -2.37 -8.55 2.45
C GLY A 2 -1.08 -8.00 1.86
N ILE A 3 -1.25 -7.17 0.83
CA ILE A 3 -0.21 -6.29 0.30
C ILE A 3 -0.73 -4.87 0.40
N VAL A 4 0.13 -3.96 0.84
CA VAL A 4 -0.12 -2.53 0.74
C VAL A 4 0.59 -2.00 -0.50
N TRP A 5 -0.14 -1.27 -1.34
CA TRP A 5 0.38 -0.75 -2.60
C TRP A 5 0.18 0.75 -2.72
N SER A 6 1.12 1.43 -3.36
CA SER A 6 1.27 2.88 -3.42
C SER A 6 1.82 3.48 -2.11
N CYS A 7 1.98 4.80 -2.06
CA CYS A 7 2.60 5.50 -0.93
C CYS A 7 1.65 5.55 0.26
N PRO A 8 2.09 5.15 1.47
CA PRO A 8 1.26 5.19 2.66
C PRO A 8 1.03 6.63 3.17
N ALA A 9 0.02 6.80 4.00
CA ALA A 9 -0.19 8.02 4.78
C ALA A 9 0.85 8.07 5.91
N HIS A 10 1.87 8.92 5.79
CA HIS A 10 2.99 8.99 6.75
C HIS A 10 2.56 9.40 8.16
N TYR A 11 1.44 10.10 8.30
CA TYR A 11 0.86 10.43 9.61
C TYR A 11 0.13 9.25 10.27
N TYR A 12 0.00 8.10 9.58
CA TYR A 12 -0.70 6.93 10.11
C TYR A 12 0.12 5.63 9.96
N ALA A 13 1.31 5.63 10.53
CA ALA A 13 2.23 4.48 10.48
C ALA A 13 1.64 3.18 11.06
N ASN A 14 0.68 3.26 11.97
CA ASN A 14 0.06 2.11 12.62
C ASN A 14 -1.13 1.51 11.84
N PHE A 15 -1.45 2.00 10.65
CA PHE A 15 -2.61 1.52 9.89
C PHE A 15 -2.55 0.02 9.59
N SER A 16 -1.41 -0.50 9.15
CA SER A 16 -1.22 -1.92 8.86
C SER A 16 -1.39 -2.79 10.13
N ASN A 17 -0.88 -2.34 11.27
CA ASN A 17 -1.08 -3.01 12.55
C ASN A 17 -2.54 -3.01 12.99
N TRP A 18 -3.24 -1.89 12.81
CA TRP A 18 -4.67 -1.83 13.06
C TRP A 18 -5.45 -2.80 12.17
N ALA A 19 -5.15 -2.85 10.87
CA ALA A 19 -5.82 -3.76 9.93
C ALA A 19 -5.60 -5.24 10.32
N ALA A 20 -4.39 -5.58 10.79
CA ALA A 20 -4.08 -6.92 11.28
C ALA A 20 -4.85 -7.26 12.55
N ASN A 21 -4.82 -6.39 13.55
CA ASN A 21 -5.41 -6.67 14.85
C ASN A 21 -6.94 -6.59 14.85
N CYS A 22 -7.51 -5.63 14.12
CA CYS A 22 -8.96 -5.44 14.06
C CYS A 22 -9.64 -6.43 13.08
N TRP A 23 -9.02 -6.70 11.94
CA TRP A 23 -9.65 -7.46 10.85
C TRP A 23 -8.91 -8.74 10.45
N GLY A 24 -7.75 -9.02 11.03
CA GLY A 24 -6.91 -10.17 10.65
C GLY A 24 -6.23 -10.01 9.28
N ILE A 25 -6.15 -8.79 8.75
CA ILE A 25 -5.47 -8.51 7.47
C ILE A 25 -3.97 -8.35 7.74
N ASN A 26 -3.23 -9.45 7.65
CA ASN A 26 -1.77 -9.41 7.82
C ASN A 26 -1.09 -8.86 6.57
N VAL A 27 -0.54 -7.67 6.65
CA VAL A 27 0.26 -7.05 5.60
C VAL A 27 1.63 -7.71 5.56
N LEU A 28 1.93 -8.37 4.44
CA LEU A 28 3.19 -9.09 4.22
C LEU A 28 4.23 -8.22 3.52
N VAL A 29 3.77 -7.32 2.66
CA VAL A 29 4.60 -6.46 1.83
C VAL A 29 3.95 -5.10 1.68
N GLU A 30 4.77 -4.08 1.77
CA GLU A 30 4.46 -2.71 1.37
C GLU A 30 5.30 -2.36 0.15
N MET A 31 4.72 -1.67 -0.81
CA MET A 31 5.39 -1.35 -2.07
C MET A 31 6.74 -0.63 -1.86
N GLU A 32 6.80 0.28 -0.91
CA GLU A 32 8.01 1.05 -0.62
C GLU A 32 9.13 0.21 0.01
N SER A 33 8.78 -0.95 0.61
CA SER A 33 9.75 -1.88 1.19
C SER A 33 10.38 -2.81 0.16
N LEU A 34 9.93 -2.78 -1.10
CA LEU A 34 10.44 -3.62 -2.18
C LEU A 34 11.74 -3.07 -2.78
N ASN A 35 12.78 -3.07 -1.99
CA ASN A 35 14.12 -2.66 -2.41
C ASN A 35 15.00 -3.90 -2.63
N PHE A 36 15.05 -4.37 -3.86
CA PHE A 36 15.90 -5.49 -4.27
C PHE A 36 17.32 -5.01 -4.51
N THR A 37 18.15 -5.01 -3.48
CA THR A 37 19.49 -4.48 -3.60
C THR A 37 20.55 -5.43 -3.09
N LYS A 38 21.67 -5.46 -3.81
CA LYS A 38 22.93 -5.92 -3.26
C LYS A 38 23.44 -4.88 -2.24
N PRO A 39 24.34 -5.26 -1.33
CA PRO A 39 25.07 -4.27 -0.51
C PRO A 39 25.73 -3.20 -1.39
N LEU A 40 25.69 -1.96 -0.93
CA LEU A 40 26.37 -0.88 -1.62
C LEU A 40 27.88 -1.01 -1.45
N GLU A 41 28.63 -0.69 -2.50
CA GLU A 41 30.07 -0.46 -2.38
C GLU A 41 30.31 0.76 -1.49
N THR A 42 31.26 0.68 -0.57
CA THR A 42 31.52 1.74 0.40
C THR A 42 32.99 2.14 0.50
N GLU A 43 33.90 1.41 -0.12
CA GLU A 43 35.33 1.69 -0.10
C GLU A 43 35.71 2.74 -1.13
N ASP A 44 35.13 2.65 -2.34
CA ASP A 44 35.30 3.65 -3.40
C ASP A 44 34.12 4.61 -3.42
N LYS A 45 34.39 5.89 -3.27
CA LYS A 45 33.38 6.95 -3.16
C LYS A 45 32.56 7.15 -4.43
N GLU A 46 33.20 7.05 -5.58
CA GLU A 46 32.50 7.20 -6.87
C GLU A 46 31.64 5.97 -7.17
N GLU A 47 32.15 4.77 -6.89
CA GLU A 47 31.39 3.55 -7.09
C GLU A 47 30.25 3.45 -6.09
N ALA A 48 30.43 3.90 -4.84
CA ALA A 48 29.35 4.03 -3.86
C ALA A 48 28.21 4.91 -4.38
N MET A 49 28.53 6.06 -4.98
CA MET A 49 27.53 6.97 -5.56
C MET A 49 26.85 6.36 -6.78
N ARG A 50 27.57 5.63 -7.61
CA ARG A 50 26.99 4.91 -8.75
C ARG A 50 26.06 3.79 -8.30
N ASP A 51 26.45 3.03 -7.29
CA ASP A 51 25.61 1.96 -6.74
C ASP A 51 24.35 2.52 -6.08
N LEU A 52 24.47 3.66 -5.40
CA LEU A 52 23.30 4.36 -4.85
C LEU A 52 22.35 4.83 -5.98
N ALA A 53 22.88 5.38 -7.06
CA ALA A 53 22.06 5.76 -8.21
C ALA A 53 21.35 4.54 -8.84
N ARG A 54 22.05 3.42 -9.00
CA ARG A 54 21.47 2.16 -9.50
C ARG A 54 20.39 1.62 -8.57
N LEU A 55 20.55 1.79 -7.25
CA LEU A 55 19.54 1.44 -6.26
C LEU A 55 18.26 2.24 -6.52
N TYR A 56 18.36 3.56 -6.64
CA TYR A 56 17.21 4.41 -6.93
C TYR A 56 16.50 4.06 -8.24
N GLU A 57 17.26 3.72 -9.29
CA GLU A 57 16.66 3.29 -10.58
C GLU A 57 15.84 2.01 -10.45
N ARG A 58 16.16 1.14 -9.49
CA ARG A 58 15.46 -0.14 -9.26
C ARG A 58 14.27 -0.03 -8.32
N MET A 59 14.11 1.07 -7.60
CA MET A 59 12.96 1.27 -6.73
C MET A 59 11.66 1.17 -7.52
N VAL A 60 10.67 0.51 -6.94
CA VAL A 60 9.37 0.27 -7.58
C VAL A 60 8.73 1.59 -8.04
N MET A 61 8.70 2.60 -7.17
CA MET A 61 8.17 3.93 -7.47
C MET A 61 8.86 4.57 -8.69
N ARG A 62 10.18 4.44 -8.80
CA ARG A 62 10.95 4.99 -9.90
C ARG A 62 10.61 4.30 -11.23
N ARG A 63 10.48 2.99 -11.21
CA ARG A 63 10.08 2.21 -12.38
C ARG A 63 8.66 2.53 -12.83
N HIS A 64 7.76 2.77 -11.89
CA HIS A 64 6.38 3.18 -12.17
C HIS A 64 6.35 4.57 -12.84
N THR A 65 7.17 5.50 -12.38
CA THR A 65 7.19 6.87 -12.91
C THR A 65 7.76 6.94 -14.33
N ASN A 66 8.74 6.10 -14.66
CA ASN A 66 9.45 6.13 -15.94
C ASN A 66 8.91 5.14 -16.98
N GLY A 67 8.14 4.16 -16.56
CA GLY A 67 7.47 3.20 -17.44
C GLY A 67 5.99 3.54 -17.57
N GLY A 68 5.29 3.01 -18.53
CA GLY A 68 3.85 3.15 -18.66
C GLY A 68 3.09 2.48 -17.50
N TYR A 69 1.76 2.70 -17.41
CA TYR A 69 0.89 2.11 -16.40
C TYR A 69 1.03 0.58 -16.28
N GLN A 70 1.41 -0.08 -17.36
CA GLN A 70 1.60 -1.53 -17.38
C GLN A 70 2.65 -2.00 -16.37
N ASN A 71 3.72 -1.21 -16.14
CA ASN A 71 4.72 -1.55 -15.12
C ASN A 71 4.13 -1.57 -13.70
N VAL A 72 3.17 -0.68 -13.42
CA VAL A 72 2.47 -0.65 -12.12
C VAL A 72 1.63 -1.91 -11.94
N VAL A 73 0.88 -2.25 -12.98
CA VAL A 73 -0.05 -3.37 -13.01
C VAL A 73 0.71 -4.70 -12.89
N ASP A 74 1.70 -4.92 -13.74
CA ASP A 74 2.47 -6.17 -13.77
C ASP A 74 3.26 -6.41 -12.47
N GLU A 75 3.83 -5.34 -11.91
CA GLU A 75 4.55 -5.45 -10.64
C GLU A 75 3.62 -5.83 -9.48
N LEU A 76 2.44 -5.21 -9.41
CA LEU A 76 1.45 -5.54 -8.38
C LEU A 76 1.04 -7.01 -8.46
N TRP A 77 0.67 -7.48 -9.64
CA TRP A 77 0.22 -8.88 -9.80
C TRP A 77 1.33 -9.88 -9.49
N ARG A 78 2.55 -9.58 -9.92
CA ARG A 78 3.71 -10.40 -9.58
C ARG A 78 3.92 -10.49 -8.07
N GLN A 79 3.74 -9.40 -7.32
CA GLN A 79 3.84 -9.43 -5.87
C GLN A 79 2.67 -10.20 -5.23
N CYS A 80 1.45 -10.03 -5.74
CA CYS A 80 0.31 -10.80 -5.26
C CYS A 80 0.52 -12.31 -5.41
N GLU A 81 1.06 -12.74 -6.54
CA GLU A 81 1.39 -14.15 -6.80
C GLU A 81 2.52 -14.64 -5.89
N ALA A 82 3.64 -13.91 -5.83
CA ALA A 82 4.82 -14.28 -5.05
C ALA A 82 4.51 -14.46 -3.55
N TRP A 83 3.64 -13.63 -3.01
CA TRP A 83 3.26 -13.67 -1.60
C TRP A 83 1.95 -14.41 -1.34
N ASN A 84 1.30 -14.93 -2.38
CA ASN A 84 0.00 -15.58 -2.32
C ASN A 84 -1.01 -14.72 -1.55
N ALA A 85 -1.15 -13.47 -1.97
CA ALA A 85 -2.02 -12.47 -1.35
C ALA A 85 -3.49 -12.74 -1.65
N ASN A 86 -4.36 -12.36 -0.72
CA ASN A 86 -5.83 -12.37 -0.88
C ASN A 86 -6.38 -10.95 -0.95
N PHE A 87 -5.69 -10.00 -0.31
CA PHE A 87 -6.07 -8.62 -0.19
C PHE A 87 -4.99 -7.70 -0.73
N VAL A 88 -5.42 -6.63 -1.38
CA VAL A 88 -4.57 -5.49 -1.71
C VAL A 88 -5.20 -4.24 -1.13
N ILE A 89 -4.50 -3.59 -0.23
CA ILE A 89 -4.87 -2.26 0.26
C ILE A 89 -4.17 -1.25 -0.64
N MET A 90 -4.97 -0.58 -1.46
CA MET A 90 -4.50 0.43 -2.41
C MET A 90 -4.56 1.80 -1.74
N TYR A 91 -3.41 2.39 -1.47
CA TYR A 91 -3.37 3.77 -1.05
C TYR A 91 -3.57 4.70 -2.24
N GLN A 92 -4.62 5.51 -2.19
CA GLN A 92 -4.94 6.49 -3.21
C GLN A 92 -4.75 7.90 -2.66
N HIS A 93 -3.62 8.51 -2.97
CA HIS A 93 -3.41 9.91 -2.64
C HIS A 93 -4.40 10.80 -3.40
N VAL A 94 -5.10 11.68 -2.68
CA VAL A 94 -6.21 12.51 -3.21
C VAL A 94 -5.84 13.37 -4.44
N ALA A 95 -4.56 13.69 -4.63
CA ALA A 95 -4.07 14.45 -5.77
C ALA A 95 -3.39 13.58 -6.85
N CYS A 96 -3.31 12.26 -6.67
CA CYS A 96 -2.60 11.38 -7.60
C CYS A 96 -3.47 10.96 -8.77
N LYS A 97 -3.38 11.70 -9.88
CA LYS A 97 -4.11 11.39 -11.11
C LYS A 97 -3.73 10.03 -11.70
N ASN A 98 -2.47 9.62 -11.58
CA ASN A 98 -2.01 8.34 -12.11
C ASN A 98 -2.73 7.16 -11.44
N MET A 99 -2.80 7.16 -10.12
CA MET A 99 -3.50 6.09 -9.39
C MET A 99 -5.01 6.10 -9.66
N ALA A 100 -5.62 7.28 -9.72
CA ALA A 100 -7.03 7.41 -10.05
C ALA A 100 -7.35 6.87 -11.48
N THR A 101 -6.44 7.08 -12.43
CA THR A 101 -6.64 6.63 -13.82
C THR A 101 -6.58 5.10 -13.94
N VAL A 102 -5.72 4.41 -13.17
CA VAL A 102 -5.56 2.95 -13.27
C VAL A 102 -6.52 2.17 -12.39
N GLN A 103 -7.30 2.85 -11.54
CA GLN A 103 -8.20 2.20 -10.57
C GLN A 103 -9.14 1.20 -11.25
N GLY A 104 -9.86 1.61 -12.29
CA GLY A 104 -10.81 0.74 -12.98
C GLY A 104 -10.17 -0.53 -13.55
N ILE A 105 -8.95 -0.40 -14.10
CA ILE A 105 -8.17 -1.53 -14.65
C ILE A 105 -7.77 -2.48 -13.51
N LEU A 106 -7.28 -1.94 -12.40
CA LEU A 106 -6.83 -2.74 -11.25
C LEU A 106 -8.01 -3.45 -10.58
N ASP A 107 -9.17 -2.81 -10.47
CA ASP A 107 -10.37 -3.42 -9.91
C ASP A 107 -10.90 -4.57 -10.79
N GLU A 108 -10.92 -4.38 -12.10
CA GLU A 108 -11.33 -5.43 -13.04
C GLU A 108 -10.39 -6.62 -12.99
N GLN A 109 -9.10 -6.38 -13.15
CA GLN A 109 -8.09 -7.43 -13.14
C GLN A 109 -7.93 -8.10 -11.77
N GLY A 110 -8.09 -7.35 -10.68
CA GLY A 110 -8.10 -7.90 -9.32
C GLY A 110 -9.25 -8.87 -9.10
N ARG A 111 -10.45 -8.51 -9.58
CA ARG A 111 -11.64 -9.36 -9.52
C ARG A 111 -11.46 -10.65 -10.32
N GLU A 112 -10.89 -10.56 -11.53
CA GLU A 112 -10.58 -11.74 -12.35
C GLU A 112 -9.62 -12.71 -11.66
N ARG A 113 -8.73 -12.20 -10.82
CA ARG A 113 -7.76 -12.98 -10.04
C ARG A 113 -8.28 -13.45 -8.68
N GLY A 114 -9.52 -13.10 -8.34
CA GLY A 114 -10.11 -13.42 -7.03
C GLY A 114 -9.46 -12.65 -5.87
N LEU A 115 -8.88 -11.48 -6.15
CA LEU A 115 -8.26 -10.62 -5.15
C LEU A 115 -9.26 -9.58 -4.63
N HIS A 116 -9.17 -9.28 -3.35
CA HIS A 116 -9.93 -8.22 -2.71
C HIS A 116 -9.14 -6.90 -2.78
N MET A 117 -9.66 -5.93 -3.54
CA MET A 117 -9.06 -4.62 -3.71
C MET A 117 -9.76 -3.62 -2.78
N ILE A 118 -9.04 -3.08 -1.81
CA ILE A 118 -9.56 -2.09 -0.85
C ILE A 118 -8.90 -0.75 -1.12
N TRP A 119 -9.65 0.22 -1.62
CA TRP A 119 -9.14 1.57 -1.91
C TRP A 119 -9.28 2.46 -0.68
N VAL A 120 -8.16 2.99 -0.23
CA VAL A 120 -8.08 3.90 0.91
C VAL A 120 -7.55 5.24 0.44
N GLU A 121 -8.45 6.20 0.30
CA GLU A 121 -8.07 7.58 0.02
C GLU A 121 -7.31 8.17 1.21
N HIS A 122 -6.29 8.96 0.94
CA HIS A 122 -5.50 9.62 1.96
C HIS A 122 -4.77 10.85 1.41
N ASP A 123 -4.25 11.68 2.28
CA ASP A 123 -3.16 12.61 2.03
C ASP A 123 -1.85 12.00 2.52
N LEU A 124 -0.71 12.37 1.94
CA LEU A 124 0.59 11.83 2.39
C LEU A 124 0.97 12.31 3.78
N MET A 125 0.65 13.55 4.10
CA MET A 125 1.19 14.25 5.28
C MET A 125 0.12 14.93 6.14
N ASP A 126 -1.02 15.30 5.56
CA ASP A 126 -2.01 16.13 6.24
C ASP A 126 -3.28 15.35 6.64
N PRO A 127 -3.40 15.00 7.94
CA PRO A 127 -4.58 14.27 8.45
C PRO A 127 -5.88 15.08 8.40
N ARG A 128 -5.82 16.40 8.18
CA ARG A 128 -7.01 17.25 8.06
C ARG A 128 -7.75 17.04 6.74
N THR A 129 -7.03 16.61 5.69
CA THR A 129 -7.62 16.27 4.38
C THR A 129 -8.37 14.95 4.44
N VAL A 130 -7.74 13.92 5.01
CA VAL A 130 -8.36 12.61 5.25
C VAL A 130 -7.93 12.12 6.63
N SER A 131 -8.88 11.94 7.52
CA SER A 131 -8.59 11.50 8.88
C SER A 131 -8.24 10.01 8.96
N ARG A 132 -7.54 9.60 10.01
CA ARG A 132 -7.26 8.20 10.33
C ARG A 132 -8.56 7.38 10.45
N SER A 133 -9.58 7.95 11.08
CA SER A 133 -10.90 7.32 11.21
C SER A 133 -11.58 7.09 9.85
N SER A 134 -11.46 8.03 8.89
CA SER A 134 -11.98 7.85 7.53
C SER A 134 -11.29 6.72 6.80
N MET A 135 -9.96 6.58 6.94
CA MET A 135 -9.21 5.46 6.36
C MET A 135 -9.66 4.12 6.95
N ARG A 136 -9.83 4.04 8.27
CA ARG A 136 -10.35 2.84 8.94
C ARG A 136 -11.77 2.50 8.51
N ALA A 137 -12.62 3.51 8.34
CA ALA A 137 -14.00 3.32 7.89
C ALA A 137 -14.08 2.63 6.53
N LYS A 138 -13.19 2.96 5.58
CA LYS A 138 -13.15 2.31 4.26
C LYS A 138 -12.86 0.81 4.36
N VAL A 139 -11.87 0.43 5.15
CA VAL A 139 -11.56 -1.01 5.37
C VAL A 139 -12.72 -1.69 6.10
N THR A 140 -13.25 -1.05 7.14
CA THR A 140 -14.39 -1.58 7.92
C THR A 140 -15.61 -1.82 7.05
N GLU A 141 -15.96 -0.85 6.20
CA GLU A 141 -17.06 -0.96 5.25
C GLU A 141 -16.85 -2.17 4.32
N TYR A 142 -15.68 -2.27 3.71
CA TYR A 142 -15.35 -3.37 2.81
C TYR A 142 -15.43 -4.73 3.50
N MET A 143 -14.83 -4.85 4.68
CA MET A 143 -14.82 -6.11 5.43
C MET A 143 -16.24 -6.56 5.82
N ARG A 144 -17.11 -5.63 6.20
CA ARG A 144 -18.48 -5.93 6.58
C ARG A 144 -19.38 -6.22 5.37
N THR A 145 -19.28 -5.40 4.31
CA THR A 145 -20.27 -5.45 3.21
C THR A 145 -19.85 -6.40 2.10
N VAL A 146 -18.58 -6.51 1.79
CA VAL A 146 -18.08 -7.36 0.69
C VAL A 146 -17.66 -8.73 1.20
N ILE A 147 -16.93 -8.78 2.31
CA ILE A 147 -16.43 -10.04 2.88
C ILE A 147 -17.47 -10.69 3.80
N GLY A 148 -18.34 -9.90 4.45
CA GLY A 148 -19.26 -10.39 5.47
C GLY A 148 -18.56 -10.79 6.76
N ALA A 149 -17.37 -10.24 7.04
CA ALA A 149 -16.58 -10.58 8.21
C ALA A 149 -16.99 -9.76 9.45
N SER A 150 -16.77 -10.36 10.62
CA SER A 150 -16.81 -9.68 11.90
C SER A 150 -15.38 -9.32 12.32
N PRO A 151 -15.18 -8.20 13.02
CA PRO A 151 -13.84 -7.84 13.50
C PRO A 151 -13.31 -8.88 14.50
N VAL A 152 -12.01 -9.12 14.44
CA VAL A 152 -11.29 -9.98 15.40
C VAL A 152 -11.25 -9.31 16.77
N ASP A 153 -10.97 -8.00 16.77
CA ASP A 153 -11.06 -7.17 17.98
C ASP A 153 -11.99 -5.98 17.72
N PRO A 154 -13.26 -6.06 18.19
CA PRO A 154 -14.23 -4.98 18.03
C PRO A 154 -13.86 -3.67 18.74
N SER A 155 -13.04 -3.72 19.79
CA SER A 155 -12.65 -2.52 20.53
C SER A 155 -11.80 -1.55 19.69
N LEU A 156 -11.15 -2.07 18.65
CA LEU A 156 -10.33 -1.28 17.74
C LEU A 156 -11.14 -0.56 16.66
N LEU A 157 -12.43 -0.77 16.55
CA LEU A 157 -13.30 -0.05 15.60
C LEU A 157 -13.46 1.42 15.98
N GLU A 158 -13.57 1.71 17.28
CA GLU A 158 -13.79 3.06 17.84
C GLU A 158 -12.52 3.64 18.48
N PHE A 159 -11.37 3.07 18.14
CA PHE A 159 -10.10 3.52 18.69
C PHE A 159 -9.79 4.95 18.25
N GLU A 160 -9.72 5.87 19.22
CA GLU A 160 -9.30 7.26 19.00
C GLU A 160 -7.78 7.35 19.09
N ASP A 161 -7.13 7.47 17.96
CA ASP A 161 -5.68 7.68 17.82
C ASP A 161 -5.31 9.13 17.43
N ASP A 162 -6.26 10.05 17.56
CA ASP A 162 -6.05 11.48 17.31
C ASP A 162 -5.29 12.20 18.44
N SER A 163 -5.03 11.51 19.55
CA SER A 163 -4.33 12.08 20.71
C SER A 163 -2.80 12.20 20.58
N CYS A 164 -2.25 11.87 19.42
CA CYS A 164 -0.80 11.91 19.15
C CYS A 164 -0.41 13.05 18.19
N MET A 165 -1.14 14.16 18.20
CA MET A 165 -0.73 15.40 17.52
C MET A 165 -0.23 16.43 18.53
#